data_3d4ba2615ade3d5a53f7671dcd1a529c
#
_entry.id   3d4ba2615ade3d5a53f7671dcd1a529c
#
_cell.length_a   1.000
_cell.length_b   1.000
_cell.length_c   1.000
_cell.angle_alpha   90.00
_cell.angle_beta   90.00
_cell.angle_gamma   90.00
#
_symmetry.space_group_name_H-M   'P 1'
#
loop_
_entity.id
_entity.type
_entity.pdbx_description
1 polymer ?
#
loop_
_entity_poly.entity_id
_entity_poly.type
_entity_poly.pdbx_seq_one_letter_code
_entity_poly.pdbx_strand_id
1 'polypeptide(L)'
;MIMKHLKIKIMSIAFMAVTTSSMAQSLNKMNWLNEPQQWEIKDGKTLVMDVPAKTDFWRISHYGFTVDDGPFYYATYGGEFEAKVKITGNYVTTFDQMGLMLRIDHENWIKAGVEYVDGKQNVSAVVT
;
A
#
# COMPACT_ATOMS: atom_id res chain seq x y z
N MET A 1 -1.70 -19.61 42.38
CA MET A 1 -1.53 -18.79 41.18
C MET A 1 -1.80 -17.33 41.53
N ILE A 2 -0.76 -16.51 41.68
CA ILE A 2 -0.87 -15.13 42.17
C ILE A 2 -0.97 -14.22 40.94
N MET A 3 -2.14 -13.62 40.70
CA MET A 3 -2.33 -12.60 39.68
C MET A 3 -1.70 -11.28 40.14
N LYS A 4 -0.60 -10.87 39.49
CA LYS A 4 -0.01 -9.55 39.69
C LYS A 4 -0.84 -8.51 38.93
N HIS A 5 -1.49 -7.61 39.64
CA HIS A 5 -2.17 -6.45 39.06
C HIS A 5 -1.16 -5.49 38.49
N LEU A 6 -1.16 -5.35 37.15
CA LEU A 6 -0.39 -4.35 36.44
C LEU A 6 -1.09 -2.99 36.60
N LYS A 7 -0.52 -2.08 37.41
CA LYS A 7 -0.99 -0.69 37.50
C LYS A 7 -0.44 0.09 36.31
N ILE A 8 -1.28 0.37 35.33
CA ILE A 8 -0.95 1.29 34.23
C ILE A 8 -1.09 2.72 34.76
N LYS A 9 0.03 3.44 34.91
CA LYS A 9 0.02 4.88 35.14
C LYS A 9 -0.26 5.55 33.79
N ILE A 10 -1.46 6.10 33.62
CA ILE A 10 -1.77 6.98 32.51
C ILE A 10 -1.06 8.32 32.79
N MET A 11 0.04 8.55 32.12
CA MET A 11 0.71 9.85 32.11
C MET A 11 -0.07 10.73 31.15
N SER A 12 -0.71 11.79 31.64
CA SER A 12 -1.36 12.79 30.82
C SER A 12 -0.29 13.48 29.97
N ILE A 13 -0.16 13.06 28.73
CA ILE A 13 0.62 13.76 27.72
C ILE A 13 -0.22 14.95 27.30
N ALA A 14 0.22 16.15 27.59
CA ALA A 14 -0.35 17.38 27.04
C ALA A 14 -0.28 17.26 25.52
N PHE A 15 -1.44 17.19 24.87
CA PHE A 15 -1.58 17.13 23.43
C PHE A 15 -1.20 18.51 22.88
N MET A 16 0.06 18.71 22.57
CA MET A 16 0.47 19.82 21.73
C MET A 16 -0.06 19.48 20.34
N ALA A 17 -1.10 20.17 19.90
CA ALA A 17 -1.62 20.06 18.54
C ALA A 17 -0.53 20.60 17.59
N VAL A 18 0.35 19.71 17.15
CA VAL A 18 1.21 19.98 16.00
C VAL A 18 0.27 19.94 14.79
N THR A 19 -0.08 21.12 14.29
CA THR A 19 -0.74 21.24 12.99
C THR A 19 0.26 20.82 11.91
N THR A 20 0.34 19.55 11.64
CA THR A 20 1.02 19.06 10.45
C THR A 20 0.16 19.49 9.27
N SER A 21 0.63 20.47 8.51
CA SER A 21 0.05 20.78 7.21
C SER A 21 0.27 19.56 6.32
N SER A 22 -0.77 18.79 6.13
CA SER A 22 -0.79 17.66 5.19
C SER A 22 -0.66 18.23 3.77
N MET A 23 0.55 18.24 3.24
CA MET A 23 0.79 18.56 1.84
C MET A 23 0.43 17.32 1.03
N ALA A 24 -0.70 17.36 0.32
CA ALA A 24 -1.03 16.29 -0.60
C ALA A 24 0.08 16.19 -1.66
N GLN A 25 0.67 15.01 -1.80
CA GLN A 25 1.66 14.74 -2.83
C GLN A 25 1.04 14.95 -4.20
N SER A 26 1.70 15.74 -5.05
CA SER A 26 1.28 15.87 -6.45
C SER A 26 1.58 14.58 -7.20
N LEU A 27 0.56 13.90 -7.70
CA LEU A 27 0.72 12.69 -8.50
C LEU A 27 1.56 12.95 -9.76
N ASN A 28 1.52 14.15 -10.33
CA ASN A 28 2.30 14.49 -11.54
C ASN A 28 3.83 14.46 -11.33
N LYS A 29 4.31 14.29 -10.11
CA LYS A 29 5.74 14.25 -9.76
C LYS A 29 6.21 12.87 -9.28
N MET A 30 5.42 11.85 -9.50
CA MET A 30 5.77 10.49 -9.15
C MET A 30 6.36 9.73 -10.36
N ASN A 31 6.87 8.55 -10.12
CA ASN A 31 7.55 7.73 -11.11
C ASN A 31 6.88 6.36 -11.23
N TRP A 32 7.15 5.67 -12.33
CA TRP A 32 6.72 4.29 -12.54
C TRP A 32 7.87 3.29 -12.35
N LEU A 33 7.56 2.20 -11.67
CA LEU A 33 8.19 0.90 -11.86
C LEU A 33 7.15 0.03 -12.56
N ASN A 34 7.52 -0.58 -13.67
CA ASN A 34 6.61 -1.38 -14.52
C ASN A 34 5.39 -0.56 -15.01
N GLU A 35 5.63 0.51 -15.74
CA GLU A 35 4.59 1.42 -16.25
C GLU A 35 3.56 0.66 -17.10
N PRO A 36 2.25 0.75 -16.77
CA PRO A 36 1.20 0.12 -17.58
C PRO A 36 1.01 0.85 -18.89
N GLN A 37 0.46 0.17 -19.91
CA GLN A 37 0.25 0.75 -21.23
C GLN A 37 -0.80 1.87 -21.27
N GLN A 38 -1.78 1.80 -20.37
CA GLN A 38 -2.88 2.76 -20.30
C GLN A 38 -3.03 3.26 -18.87
N TRP A 39 -2.79 4.53 -18.70
CA TRP A 39 -3.01 5.23 -17.45
C TRP A 39 -3.19 6.72 -17.66
N GLU A 40 -3.82 7.38 -16.71
CA GLU A 40 -3.98 8.82 -16.68
C GLU A 40 -4.06 9.36 -15.26
N ILE A 41 -3.73 10.63 -15.09
CA ILE A 41 -3.99 11.36 -13.84
C ILE A 41 -5.14 12.32 -14.08
N LYS A 42 -6.26 12.13 -13.37
CA LYS A 42 -7.43 13.00 -13.39
C LYS A 42 -7.32 14.02 -12.26
N ASP A 43 -7.52 15.29 -12.60
CA ASP A 43 -7.54 16.43 -11.66
C ASP A 43 -6.32 16.51 -10.72
N GLY A 44 -5.17 15.99 -11.16
CA GLY A 44 -3.94 15.94 -10.37
C GLY A 44 -4.00 15.10 -9.08
N LYS A 45 -5.09 14.37 -8.86
CA LYS A 45 -5.38 13.67 -7.60
C LYS A 45 -5.76 12.21 -7.75
N THR A 46 -6.22 11.79 -8.92
CA THR A 46 -6.71 10.44 -9.14
C THR A 46 -5.87 9.78 -10.23
N LEU A 47 -5.17 8.71 -9.87
CA LEU A 47 -4.52 7.81 -10.82
C LEU A 47 -5.56 6.79 -11.29
N VAL A 48 -5.75 6.70 -12.60
CA VAL A 48 -6.54 5.66 -13.26
C VAL A 48 -5.62 4.85 -14.14
N MET A 49 -5.68 3.53 -14.08
CA MET A 49 -4.84 2.66 -14.89
C MET A 49 -5.52 1.33 -15.17
N ASP A 50 -5.17 0.74 -16.29
CA ASP A 50 -5.46 -0.65 -16.60
C ASP A 50 -4.28 -1.52 -16.16
N VAL A 51 -4.54 -2.45 -15.25
CA VAL A 51 -3.51 -3.36 -14.74
C VAL A 51 -3.33 -4.51 -15.73
N PRO A 52 -2.10 -4.73 -16.24
CA PRO A 52 -1.82 -5.85 -17.12
C PRO A 52 -2.09 -7.20 -16.45
N ALA A 53 -2.70 -8.12 -17.20
CA ALA A 53 -2.94 -9.46 -16.72
C ALA A 53 -1.63 -10.22 -16.42
N LYS A 54 -1.65 -11.09 -15.43
CA LYS A 54 -0.53 -11.95 -15.01
C LYS A 54 0.69 -11.20 -14.48
N THR A 55 0.50 -10.00 -13.95
CA THR A 55 1.53 -9.25 -13.24
C THR A 55 1.28 -9.27 -11.74
N ASP A 56 2.34 -9.26 -10.93
CA ASP A 56 2.25 -9.26 -9.46
C ASP A 56 3.52 -8.69 -8.82
N PHE A 57 3.43 -8.46 -7.52
CA PHE A 57 4.56 -8.41 -6.58
C PHE A 57 4.40 -9.56 -5.60
N TRP A 58 5.20 -10.61 -5.79
CA TRP A 58 5.18 -11.80 -4.94
C TRP A 58 6.60 -12.32 -4.71
N ARG A 59 6.90 -12.70 -3.48
CA ARG A 59 8.20 -13.24 -3.13
C ARG A 59 8.08 -14.32 -2.05
N ILE A 60 8.16 -15.56 -2.46
CA ILE A 60 8.36 -16.78 -1.65
C ILE A 60 7.43 -16.95 -0.43
N SER A 61 6.56 -15.99 -0.10
CA SER A 61 5.82 -15.96 1.17
C SER A 61 4.85 -17.12 1.39
N HIS A 62 4.28 -17.69 0.32
CA HIS A 62 3.38 -18.85 0.38
C HIS A 62 3.65 -19.85 -0.73
N TYR A 63 3.84 -19.37 -1.96
CA TYR A 63 4.19 -20.16 -3.12
C TYR A 63 5.69 -19.98 -3.41
N GLY A 64 6.39 -21.00 -3.85
CA GLY A 64 7.84 -20.99 -4.07
C GLY A 64 8.33 -20.17 -5.28
N PHE A 65 7.65 -19.11 -5.70
CA PHE A 65 8.02 -18.27 -6.84
C PHE A 65 8.23 -16.81 -6.43
N THR A 66 8.88 -16.06 -7.32
CA THR A 66 9.08 -14.62 -7.19
C THR A 66 8.62 -13.93 -8.48
N VAL A 67 7.84 -12.86 -8.34
CA VAL A 67 7.36 -11.97 -9.41
C VAL A 67 7.52 -10.54 -8.95
N ASP A 68 7.99 -9.64 -9.83
CA ASP A 68 8.25 -8.24 -9.52
C ASP A 68 7.90 -7.34 -10.72
N ASP A 69 6.75 -7.60 -11.35
CA ASP A 69 6.33 -6.99 -12.60
C ASP A 69 4.98 -6.25 -12.55
N GLY A 70 4.36 -6.16 -11.37
CA GLY A 70 3.16 -5.36 -11.16
C GLY A 70 3.40 -3.86 -11.37
N PRO A 71 2.41 -3.09 -11.84
CA PRO A 71 2.54 -1.64 -11.94
C PRO A 71 2.67 -0.99 -10.57
N PHE A 72 3.69 -0.13 -10.41
CA PHE A 72 3.92 0.59 -9.17
C PHE A 72 4.24 2.06 -9.42
N TYR A 73 3.30 2.92 -9.05
CA TYR A 73 3.45 4.37 -9.12
C TYR A 73 3.92 4.91 -7.80
N TYR A 74 5.12 5.48 -7.74
CA TYR A 74 5.79 5.75 -6.49
C TYR A 74 6.49 7.11 -6.40
N ALA A 75 6.69 7.56 -5.17
CA ALA A 75 7.64 8.61 -4.81
C ALA A 75 8.52 8.12 -3.66
N THR A 76 9.72 8.66 -3.55
CA THR A 76 10.65 8.31 -2.48
C THR A 76 10.47 9.28 -1.31
N TYR A 77 10.35 8.72 -0.12
CA TYR A 77 10.24 9.47 1.13
C TYR A 77 11.27 8.99 2.15
N GLY A 78 11.63 9.90 3.06
CA GLY A 78 12.44 9.59 4.22
C GLY A 78 11.88 10.25 5.48
N GLY A 79 12.31 9.79 6.66
CA GLY A 79 11.81 10.25 7.94
C GLY A 79 10.41 9.70 8.27
N GLU A 80 9.70 10.41 9.13
CA GLU A 80 8.33 10.03 9.52
C GLU A 80 7.32 10.57 8.50
N PHE A 81 6.41 9.73 8.05
CA PHE A 81 5.33 10.09 7.13
C PHE A 81 4.07 9.26 7.36
N GLU A 82 2.96 9.77 6.88
CA GLU A 82 1.68 9.04 6.80
C GLU A 82 1.27 8.98 5.33
N ALA A 83 0.87 7.79 4.86
CA ALA A 83 0.36 7.60 3.51
C ALA A 83 -1.08 7.08 3.56
N LYS A 84 -1.96 7.72 2.81
CA LYS A 84 -3.36 7.30 2.64
C LYS A 84 -3.71 7.25 1.17
N VAL A 85 -4.42 6.20 0.77
CA VAL A 85 -4.99 6.07 -0.57
C VAL A 85 -6.44 5.58 -0.49
N LYS A 86 -7.29 6.17 -1.30
CA LYS A 86 -8.62 5.60 -1.57
C LYS A 86 -8.53 4.73 -2.81
N ILE A 87 -8.95 3.50 -2.69
CA ILE A 87 -8.90 2.49 -3.74
C ILE A 87 -10.30 2.25 -4.26
N THR A 88 -10.44 2.19 -5.60
CA THR A 88 -11.65 1.73 -6.28
C THR A 88 -11.21 0.91 -7.48
N GLY A 89 -11.65 -0.33 -7.58
CA GLY A 89 -11.25 -1.23 -8.65
C GLY A 89 -12.41 -2.07 -9.18
N ASN A 90 -12.29 -2.48 -10.44
CA ASN A 90 -13.13 -3.51 -11.03
C ASN A 90 -12.36 -4.84 -10.96
N TYR A 91 -12.64 -5.61 -9.93
CA TYR A 91 -12.00 -6.90 -9.67
C TYR A 91 -12.79 -8.00 -10.36
N VAL A 92 -12.18 -8.72 -11.26
CA VAL A 92 -12.83 -9.72 -12.12
C VAL A 92 -12.22 -11.10 -11.94
N THR A 93 -10.90 -11.18 -11.80
CA THR A 93 -10.15 -12.43 -11.75
C THR A 93 -9.63 -12.67 -10.34
N THR A 94 -9.60 -13.93 -9.92
CA THR A 94 -9.00 -14.34 -8.65
C THR A 94 -7.56 -13.82 -8.55
N PHE A 95 -7.26 -13.19 -7.42
CA PHE A 95 -6.02 -12.47 -7.08
C PHE A 95 -5.85 -11.10 -7.73
N ASP A 96 -6.87 -10.55 -8.41
CA ASP A 96 -6.86 -9.13 -8.71
C ASP A 96 -6.69 -8.34 -7.41
N GLN A 97 -5.73 -7.42 -7.38
CA GLN A 97 -5.39 -6.70 -6.16
C GLN A 97 -4.93 -5.27 -6.43
N MET A 98 -5.17 -4.41 -5.46
CA MET A 98 -4.75 -3.01 -5.49
C MET A 98 -4.52 -2.51 -4.06
N GLY A 99 -3.49 -1.70 -3.86
CA GLY A 99 -3.16 -1.21 -2.52
C GLY A 99 -2.05 -0.18 -2.46
N LEU A 100 -1.58 0.02 -1.25
CA LEU A 100 -0.34 0.72 -0.94
C LEU A 100 0.81 -0.28 -0.82
N MET A 101 1.99 0.14 -1.28
CA MET A 101 3.22 -0.58 -1.06
C MET A 101 4.27 0.37 -0.46
N LEU A 102 4.95 -0.09 0.58
CA LEU A 102 6.20 0.48 1.06
C LEU A 102 7.31 -0.45 0.62
N ARG A 103 8.27 0.07 -0.14
CA ARG A 103 9.31 -0.73 -0.77
C ARG A 103 10.67 -0.11 -0.54
N ILE A 104 11.59 -0.88 0.00
CA ILE A 104 13.01 -0.51 0.13
C ILE A 104 13.74 -0.96 -1.14
N ASP A 105 13.55 -2.22 -1.53
CA ASP A 105 14.14 -2.84 -2.71
C ASP A 105 13.24 -3.99 -3.22
N HIS A 106 13.72 -4.79 -4.17
CA HIS A 106 12.97 -5.91 -4.76
C HIS A 106 12.76 -7.09 -3.80
N GLU A 107 13.44 -7.12 -2.67
CA GLU A 107 13.33 -8.18 -1.66
C GLU A 107 12.57 -7.73 -0.42
N ASN A 108 12.66 -6.44 -0.08
CA ASN A 108 12.16 -5.87 1.16
C ASN A 108 11.01 -4.91 0.91
N TRP A 109 9.80 -5.37 1.09
CA TRP A 109 8.60 -4.56 0.92
C TRP A 109 7.41 -5.10 1.72
N ILE A 110 6.45 -4.24 1.91
CA ILE A 110 5.12 -4.58 2.40
C ILE A 110 4.08 -4.00 1.43
N LYS A 111 3.13 -4.80 0.99
CA LYS A 111 1.93 -4.34 0.28
C LYS A 111 0.68 -4.64 1.12
N ALA A 112 -0.27 -3.72 1.13
CA ALA A 112 -1.55 -3.88 1.82
C ALA A 112 -2.67 -3.21 1.03
N GLY A 113 -3.81 -3.87 0.92
CA GLY A 113 -4.92 -3.35 0.15
C GLY A 113 -6.09 -4.30 0.05
N VAL A 114 -6.70 -4.33 -1.11
CA VAL A 114 -7.81 -5.21 -1.46
C VAL A 114 -7.32 -6.30 -2.40
N GLU A 115 -7.72 -7.52 -2.13
CA GLU A 115 -7.49 -8.69 -2.97
C GLU A 115 -8.80 -9.42 -3.23
N TYR A 116 -9.03 -9.82 -4.47
CA TYR A 116 -10.24 -10.53 -4.88
C TYR A 116 -10.01 -12.03 -4.86
N VAL A 117 -10.67 -12.72 -3.92
CA VAL A 117 -10.58 -14.18 -3.75
C VAL A 117 -11.96 -14.74 -3.49
N ASP A 118 -12.28 -15.87 -4.11
CA ASP A 118 -13.58 -16.59 -3.95
C ASP A 118 -14.80 -15.69 -4.19
N GLY A 119 -14.73 -14.84 -5.20
CA GLY A 119 -15.83 -13.95 -5.57
C GLY A 119 -16.03 -12.76 -4.60
N LYS A 120 -15.07 -12.48 -3.72
CA LYS A 120 -15.16 -11.43 -2.70
C LYS A 120 -13.89 -10.58 -2.65
N GLN A 121 -14.09 -9.31 -2.30
CA GLN A 121 -13.00 -8.41 -1.97
C GLN A 121 -12.61 -8.60 -0.50
N ASN A 122 -11.35 -8.88 -0.25
CA ASN A 122 -10.80 -9.11 1.08
C ASN A 122 -9.71 -8.08 1.35
N VAL A 123 -9.53 -7.73 2.62
CA VAL A 123 -8.33 -6.99 3.03
C VAL A 123 -7.15 -7.97 3.05
N SER A 124 -6.07 -7.59 2.40
CA SER A 124 -4.87 -8.41 2.27
C SER A 124 -3.63 -7.61 2.63
N ALA A 125 -2.63 -8.29 3.19
CA ALA A 125 -1.31 -7.74 3.41
C ALA A 125 -0.26 -8.83 3.21
N VAL A 126 0.84 -8.46 2.54
CA VAL A 126 1.99 -9.32 2.30
C VAL A 126 3.26 -8.56 2.69
N VAL A 127 4.13 -9.23 3.41
CA VAL A 127 5.43 -8.71 3.88
C VAL A 127 6.52 -9.67 3.43
N THR A 128 7.61 -9.13 2.93
CA THR A 128 8.81 -9.91 2.58
C THR A 128 10.06 -9.35 3.22
#